data_13de8291d1be829bfd3df74e1a69f30c
#
_entry.id   13de8291d1be829bfd3df74e1a69f30c
#
_cell.length_a   1.000
_cell.length_b   1.000
_cell.length_c   1.000
_cell.angle_alpha   90.00
_cell.angle_beta   90.00
_cell.angle_gamma   90.00
#
_symmetry.space_group_name_H-M   'P 1'
#
loop_
_entity.id
_entity.type
_entity.pdbx_description
1 polymer ?
#
loop_
_entity_poly.entity_id
_entity_poly.type
_entity_poly.pdbx_seq_one_letter_code
_entity_poly.pdbx_strand_id
1 'polypeptide(L)'
;MNKYKIMLVDDEPDILDLLDKALTIEGYCNITKIDNGLSAINTCKEINPDIIVLDVMLPDIDGYEVCKKIREISHCPILFLSSKNDELDKILGLAVGGDDYVTKPFSPKEIAYRVKAQLRRAEYKYNPKQDFSVRIGELMIDADGCRVMKNNKEIELTAREFEILQYLAQNVGRVISRERLYETVWGEDSFGCDNTIMVHIRHLREKLEDNPTAPQYIITMKGLGYKL
;
A
#
# COMPACT_ATOMS: atom_id res chain seq x y z
N MET A 1 1.61 11.68 21.94
CA MET A 1 1.36 10.24 21.81
C MET A 1 0.71 10.03 20.47
N ASN A 2 1.28 9.16 19.66
CA ASN A 2 0.82 8.89 18.30
C ASN A 2 -0.49 8.06 18.37
N LYS A 3 -1.57 8.58 17.79
CA LYS A 3 -2.93 8.00 17.92
C LYS A 3 -3.26 6.90 16.90
N TYR A 4 -2.29 6.56 16.02
CA TYR A 4 -2.50 5.55 15.01
C TYR A 4 -2.75 4.16 15.60
N LYS A 5 -3.73 3.46 15.04
CA LYS A 5 -4.07 2.08 15.36
C LYS A 5 -3.29 1.14 14.46
N ILE A 6 -2.39 0.38 15.02
CA ILE A 6 -1.55 -0.58 14.29
C ILE A 6 -2.04 -1.98 14.63
N MET A 7 -2.30 -2.81 13.64
CA MET A 7 -2.64 -4.21 13.83
C MET A 7 -1.47 -5.08 13.37
N LEU A 8 -0.97 -5.93 14.27
CA LEU A 8 0.07 -6.92 14.00
C LEU A 8 -0.57 -8.30 13.95
N VAL A 9 -0.31 -9.05 12.90
CA VAL A 9 -0.87 -10.39 12.69
C VAL A 9 0.26 -11.35 12.36
N ASP A 10 0.58 -12.25 13.28
CA ASP A 10 1.62 -13.27 13.14
C ASP A 10 1.33 -14.36 14.18
N ASP A 11 1.46 -15.63 13.85
CA ASP A 11 1.21 -16.75 14.77
C ASP A 11 2.35 -17.00 15.77
N GLU A 12 3.50 -16.34 15.56
CA GLU A 12 4.64 -16.40 16.45
C GLU A 12 4.57 -15.28 17.51
N PRO A 13 4.28 -15.58 18.81
CA PRO A 13 4.17 -14.53 19.84
C PRO A 13 5.46 -13.72 20.01
N ASP A 14 6.62 -14.35 19.80
CA ASP A 14 7.92 -13.67 19.89
C ASP A 14 8.09 -12.60 18.81
N ILE A 15 7.55 -12.82 17.61
CA ILE A 15 7.53 -11.84 16.51
C ILE A 15 6.61 -10.68 16.87
N LEU A 16 5.41 -10.98 17.36
CA LEU A 16 4.47 -9.94 17.80
C LEU A 16 5.07 -9.05 18.90
N ASP A 17 5.72 -9.64 19.90
CA ASP A 17 6.37 -8.93 20.99
C ASP A 17 7.57 -8.11 20.52
N LEU A 18 8.33 -8.62 19.57
CA LEU A 18 9.47 -7.95 18.98
C LEU A 18 9.04 -6.70 18.20
N LEU A 19 8.00 -6.84 17.38
CA LEU A 19 7.44 -5.74 16.59
C LEU A 19 6.75 -4.69 17.48
N ASP A 20 5.99 -5.13 18.49
CA ASP A 20 5.35 -4.26 19.47
C ASP A 20 6.40 -3.37 20.18
N LYS A 21 7.48 -3.97 20.68
CA LYS A 21 8.59 -3.25 21.30
C LYS A 21 9.23 -2.22 20.34
N ALA A 22 9.50 -2.64 19.09
CA ALA A 22 10.12 -1.76 18.10
C ALA A 22 9.23 -0.56 17.76
N LEU A 23 7.93 -0.79 17.59
CA LEU A 23 6.95 0.27 17.32
C LEU A 23 6.72 1.17 18.54
N THR A 24 6.71 0.60 19.74
CA THR A 24 6.59 1.38 20.99
C THR A 24 7.78 2.32 21.18
N ILE A 25 9.00 1.91 20.84
CA ILE A 25 10.21 2.79 20.85
C ILE A 25 10.03 3.97 19.88
N GLU A 26 9.36 3.79 18.73
CA GLU A 26 9.04 4.86 17.79
C GLU A 26 7.83 5.72 18.21
N GLY A 27 7.24 5.46 19.39
CA GLY A 27 6.18 6.26 20.00
C GLY A 27 4.75 5.83 19.65
N TYR A 28 4.57 4.65 19.05
CA TYR A 28 3.24 4.07 18.82
C TYR A 28 2.78 3.31 20.07
N CYS A 29 1.55 3.56 20.53
CA CYS A 29 1.01 2.98 21.76
C CYS A 29 -0.34 2.27 21.57
N ASN A 30 -0.92 2.34 20.38
CA ASN A 30 -2.20 1.69 20.08
C ASN A 30 -1.95 0.52 19.12
N ILE A 31 -1.40 -0.56 19.66
CA ILE A 31 -0.98 -1.74 18.92
C ILE A 31 -1.85 -2.93 19.34
N THR A 32 -2.51 -3.55 18.36
CA THR A 32 -3.33 -4.75 18.56
C THR A 32 -2.60 -5.94 17.96
N LYS A 33 -2.35 -6.97 18.78
CA LYS A 33 -1.67 -8.22 18.37
C LYS A 33 -2.70 -9.32 18.16
N ILE A 34 -2.61 -10.02 17.05
CA ILE A 34 -3.51 -11.09 16.62
C ILE A 34 -2.66 -12.27 16.13
N ASP A 35 -3.03 -13.47 16.49
CA ASP A 35 -2.26 -14.69 16.23
C ASP A 35 -2.85 -15.59 15.12
N ASN A 36 -3.95 -15.16 14.49
CA ASN A 36 -4.61 -15.93 13.43
C ASN A 36 -5.39 -15.04 12.46
N GLY A 37 -5.61 -15.53 11.23
CA GLY A 37 -6.20 -14.76 10.15
C GLY A 37 -7.68 -14.45 10.31
N LEU A 38 -8.47 -15.40 10.82
CA LEU A 38 -9.92 -15.18 11.02
C LEU A 38 -10.20 -14.09 12.07
N SER A 39 -9.44 -14.10 13.17
CA SER A 39 -9.50 -13.05 14.18
C SER A 39 -9.05 -11.70 13.61
N ALA A 40 -8.03 -11.69 12.76
CA ALA A 40 -7.56 -10.46 12.11
C ALA A 40 -8.64 -9.79 11.26
N ILE A 41 -9.41 -10.56 10.47
CA ILE A 41 -10.50 -10.03 9.66
C ILE A 41 -11.60 -9.42 10.53
N ASN A 42 -11.98 -10.10 11.61
CA ASN A 42 -13.02 -9.61 12.52
C ASN A 42 -12.55 -8.35 13.27
N THR A 43 -11.35 -8.40 13.83
CA THR A 43 -10.75 -7.26 14.55
C THR A 43 -10.58 -6.05 13.63
N CYS A 44 -10.21 -6.25 12.37
CA CYS A 44 -10.09 -5.17 11.39
C CYS A 44 -11.40 -4.37 11.25
N LYS A 45 -12.56 -5.04 11.22
CA LYS A 45 -13.88 -4.39 11.18
C LYS A 45 -14.17 -3.57 12.43
N GLU A 46 -13.76 -4.07 13.60
CA GLU A 46 -14.05 -3.45 14.90
C GLU A 46 -13.19 -2.21 15.16
N ILE A 47 -11.87 -2.33 14.94
CA ILE A 47 -10.94 -1.27 15.32
C ILE A 47 -10.66 -0.28 14.19
N ASN A 48 -10.89 -0.66 12.93
CA ASN A 48 -10.53 0.11 11.74
C ASN A 48 -9.07 0.61 11.82
N PRO A 49 -8.07 -0.28 11.61
CA PRO A 49 -6.66 0.06 11.79
C PRO A 49 -6.18 1.05 10.72
N ASP A 50 -5.18 1.86 11.08
CA ASP A 50 -4.51 2.78 10.15
C ASP A 50 -3.43 2.08 9.32
N ILE A 51 -2.93 0.92 9.79
CA ILE A 51 -2.00 0.04 9.08
C ILE A 51 -2.07 -1.37 9.67
N ILE A 52 -1.83 -2.37 8.82
CA ILE A 52 -1.74 -3.78 9.19
C ILE A 52 -0.36 -4.30 8.80
N VAL A 53 0.32 -4.98 9.72
CA VAL A 53 1.49 -5.83 9.45
C VAL A 53 1.00 -7.25 9.51
N LEU A 54 1.12 -8.01 8.41
CA LEU A 54 0.44 -9.28 8.21
C LEU A 54 1.43 -10.37 7.78
N ASP A 55 1.54 -11.43 8.57
CA ASP A 55 2.26 -12.62 8.12
C ASP A 55 1.47 -13.35 7.03
N VAL A 56 2.18 -13.87 6.06
CA VAL A 56 1.63 -14.72 4.99
C VAL A 56 1.30 -16.11 5.52
N MET A 57 2.13 -16.65 6.41
CA MET A 57 2.01 -18.02 6.91
C MET A 57 1.26 -18.04 8.24
N LEU A 58 -0.06 -18.09 8.22
CA LEU A 58 -0.90 -18.19 9.40
C LEU A 58 -1.48 -19.61 9.55
N PRO A 59 -1.84 -20.05 10.78
CA PRO A 59 -2.21 -21.43 11.05
C PRO A 59 -3.61 -21.81 10.53
N ASP A 60 -4.49 -20.85 10.31
CA ASP A 60 -5.90 -21.07 9.98
C ASP A 60 -6.20 -20.77 8.50
N ILE A 61 -5.79 -19.63 8.00
CA ILE A 61 -5.95 -19.24 6.59
C ILE A 61 -4.71 -18.45 6.12
N ASP A 62 -4.38 -18.59 4.85
CA ASP A 62 -3.25 -17.90 4.21
C ASP A 62 -3.41 -16.37 4.31
N GLY A 63 -2.33 -15.66 4.64
CA GLY A 63 -2.34 -14.19 4.78
C GLY A 63 -2.77 -13.46 3.50
N TYR A 64 -2.58 -14.05 2.32
CA TYR A 64 -3.08 -13.49 1.07
C TYR A 64 -4.63 -13.52 1.02
N GLU A 65 -5.25 -14.58 1.52
CA GLU A 65 -6.72 -14.66 1.64
C GLU A 65 -7.25 -13.70 2.72
N VAL A 66 -6.50 -13.53 3.84
CA VAL A 66 -6.81 -12.48 4.83
C VAL A 66 -6.80 -11.10 4.18
N CYS A 67 -5.75 -10.79 3.40
CA CYS A 67 -5.64 -9.52 2.68
C CYS A 67 -6.84 -9.28 1.74
N LYS A 68 -7.21 -10.26 0.92
CA LYS A 68 -8.38 -10.15 0.03
C LYS A 68 -9.65 -9.81 0.80
N LYS A 69 -9.93 -10.52 1.90
CA LYS A 69 -11.10 -10.27 2.75
C LYS A 69 -11.06 -8.91 3.44
N ILE A 70 -9.87 -8.45 3.86
CA ILE A 70 -9.70 -7.12 4.41
C ILE A 70 -9.94 -6.06 3.34
N ARG A 71 -9.53 -6.27 2.11
CA ARG A 71 -9.75 -5.32 0.99
C ARG A 71 -11.23 -5.14 0.64
N GLU A 72 -12.10 -6.07 0.99
CA GLU A 72 -13.56 -5.91 0.87
C GLU A 72 -14.14 -4.89 1.87
N ILE A 73 -13.39 -4.55 2.94
CA ILE A 73 -13.88 -3.74 4.07
C ILE A 73 -12.97 -2.56 4.43
N SER A 74 -11.71 -2.56 3.99
CA SER A 74 -10.72 -1.53 4.33
C SER A 74 -9.67 -1.35 3.24
N HIS A 75 -9.25 -0.09 3.05
CA HIS A 75 -8.13 0.29 2.18
C HIS A 75 -6.90 0.73 2.97
N CYS A 76 -6.83 0.42 4.28
CA CYS A 76 -5.65 0.72 5.08
C CYS A 76 -4.41 0.02 4.51
N PRO A 77 -3.21 0.61 4.61
CA PRO A 77 -1.98 -0.02 4.18
C PRO A 77 -1.77 -1.40 4.82
N ILE A 78 -1.37 -2.39 4.00
CA ILE A 78 -1.00 -3.74 4.44
C ILE A 78 0.45 -4.00 4.07
N LEU A 79 1.30 -4.23 5.08
CA LEU A 79 2.68 -4.64 4.95
C LEU A 79 2.77 -6.15 5.21
N PHE A 80 3.10 -6.93 4.18
CA PHE A 80 3.31 -8.36 4.36
C PHE A 80 4.67 -8.68 4.99
N LEU A 81 4.66 -9.66 5.90
CA LEU A 81 5.86 -10.36 6.36
C LEU A 81 5.82 -11.79 5.83
N SER A 82 6.95 -12.33 5.34
CA SER A 82 6.94 -13.68 4.82
C SER A 82 8.31 -14.34 4.84
N SER A 83 8.33 -15.64 5.13
CA SER A 83 9.51 -16.49 4.93
C SER A 83 9.75 -16.86 3.47
N LYS A 84 8.80 -16.57 2.58
CA LYS A 84 8.90 -16.84 1.15
C LYS A 84 9.75 -15.76 0.48
N ASN A 85 10.87 -16.17 -0.10
CA ASN A 85 11.85 -15.27 -0.74
C ASN A 85 11.69 -15.21 -2.26
N ASP A 86 10.76 -15.98 -2.85
CA ASP A 86 10.58 -16.01 -4.28
C ASP A 86 9.97 -14.68 -4.77
N GLU A 87 10.46 -14.19 -5.89
CA GLU A 87 9.95 -12.99 -6.54
C GLU A 87 8.47 -13.14 -6.91
N LEU A 88 8.04 -14.35 -7.25
CA LEU A 88 6.64 -14.67 -7.54
C LEU A 88 5.74 -14.48 -6.32
N ASP A 89 6.19 -14.85 -5.13
CA ASP A 89 5.41 -14.65 -3.88
C ASP A 89 5.25 -13.17 -3.54
N LYS A 90 6.29 -12.35 -3.79
CA LYS A 90 6.20 -10.88 -3.62
C LYS A 90 5.20 -10.28 -4.59
N ILE A 91 5.26 -10.68 -5.87
CA ILE A 91 4.31 -10.25 -6.91
C ILE A 91 2.88 -10.67 -6.52
N LEU A 92 2.69 -11.89 -6.03
CA LEU A 92 1.39 -12.39 -5.58
C LEU A 92 0.85 -11.55 -4.42
N GLY A 93 1.66 -11.29 -3.38
CA GLY A 93 1.26 -10.47 -2.23
C GLY A 93 0.79 -9.08 -2.64
N LEU A 94 1.50 -8.42 -3.53
CA LEU A 94 1.11 -7.13 -4.07
C LEU A 94 -0.13 -7.25 -4.98
N ALA A 95 -0.22 -8.31 -5.78
CA ALA A 95 -1.34 -8.55 -6.67
C ALA A 95 -2.68 -8.78 -5.95
N VAL A 96 -2.65 -9.31 -4.72
CA VAL A 96 -3.87 -9.49 -3.89
C VAL A 96 -4.24 -8.24 -3.11
N GLY A 97 -3.47 -7.14 -3.25
CA GLY A 97 -3.79 -5.84 -2.65
C GLY A 97 -2.88 -5.43 -1.49
N GLY A 98 -1.74 -6.09 -1.28
CA GLY A 98 -0.69 -5.61 -0.37
C GLY A 98 -0.04 -4.32 -0.86
N ASP A 99 0.38 -3.46 0.05
CA ASP A 99 1.04 -2.20 -0.26
C ASP A 99 2.57 -2.31 -0.21
N ASP A 100 3.10 -3.22 0.60
CA ASP A 100 4.53 -3.47 0.73
C ASP A 100 4.78 -4.92 1.19
N TYR A 101 6.01 -5.41 1.03
CA TYR A 101 6.38 -6.79 1.33
C TYR A 101 7.80 -6.87 1.89
N VAL A 102 7.96 -7.54 3.03
CA VAL A 102 9.26 -7.75 3.68
C VAL A 102 9.49 -9.24 3.93
N THR A 103 10.67 -9.71 3.56
CA THR A 103 11.05 -11.12 3.76
C THR A 103 11.66 -11.35 5.14
N LYS A 104 11.27 -12.44 5.80
CA LYS A 104 11.96 -12.96 6.99
C LYS A 104 13.31 -13.62 6.58
N PRO A 105 14.45 -13.40 7.28
CA PRO A 105 14.57 -12.58 8.50
C PRO A 105 14.63 -11.07 8.18
N PHE A 106 14.01 -10.28 9.02
CA PHE A 106 13.97 -8.82 8.90
C PHE A 106 14.54 -8.12 10.14
N SER A 107 14.90 -6.88 10.01
CA SER A 107 15.19 -6.03 11.15
C SER A 107 13.90 -5.43 11.72
N PRO A 108 13.60 -5.53 13.03
CA PRO A 108 12.44 -4.90 13.64
C PRO A 108 12.41 -3.39 13.40
N LYS A 109 13.59 -2.77 13.34
CA LYS A 109 13.76 -1.36 13.02
C LYS A 109 13.34 -1.03 11.57
N GLU A 110 13.61 -1.94 10.64
CA GLU A 110 13.16 -1.80 9.25
C GLU A 110 11.62 -1.77 9.18
N ILE A 111 10.95 -2.70 9.86
CA ILE A 111 9.49 -2.73 9.91
C ILE A 111 8.94 -1.43 10.52
N ALA A 112 9.52 -0.97 11.63
CA ALA A 112 9.10 0.28 12.27
C ALA A 112 9.26 1.49 11.33
N TYR A 113 10.33 1.57 10.56
CA TYR A 113 10.52 2.63 9.56
C TYR A 113 9.53 2.54 8.40
N ARG A 114 9.24 1.33 7.90
CA ARG A 114 8.23 1.12 6.85
C ARG A 114 6.83 1.49 7.32
N VAL A 115 6.45 1.07 8.53
CA VAL A 115 5.19 1.47 9.18
C VAL A 115 5.11 2.99 9.32
N LYS A 116 6.17 3.64 9.82
CA LYS A 116 6.25 5.11 9.96
C LYS A 116 6.11 5.82 8.60
N ALA A 117 6.76 5.31 7.55
CA ALA A 117 6.66 5.86 6.21
C ALA A 117 5.23 5.76 5.67
N GLN A 118 4.55 4.61 5.85
CA GLN A 118 3.16 4.41 5.43
C GLN A 118 2.19 5.36 6.17
N LEU A 119 2.31 5.43 7.49
CA LEU A 119 1.45 6.28 8.32
C LEU A 119 1.68 7.78 8.06
N ARG A 120 2.95 8.22 7.89
CA ARG A 120 3.27 9.61 7.53
C ARG A 120 2.63 10.01 6.21
N ARG A 121 2.59 9.12 5.23
CA ARG A 121 1.93 9.36 3.95
C ARG A 121 0.42 9.54 4.10
N ALA A 122 -0.20 8.79 5.01
CA ALA A 122 -1.60 9.00 5.36
C ALA A 122 -1.84 10.39 6.00
N GLU A 123 -0.85 10.97 6.72
CA GLU A 123 -0.93 12.34 7.26
C GLU A 123 -0.76 13.43 6.20
N TYR A 124 0.10 13.23 5.20
CA TYR A 124 0.24 14.19 4.09
C TYR A 124 -1.04 14.33 3.28
N LYS A 125 -1.98 13.38 3.40
CA LYS A 125 -3.35 13.51 2.89
C LYS A 125 -4.14 14.68 3.50
N TYR A 126 -3.66 15.30 4.58
CA TYR A 126 -4.41 16.31 5.34
C TYR A 126 -3.76 17.69 5.39
N ASN A 127 -2.89 18.06 4.44
CA ASN A 127 -2.35 19.42 4.39
C ASN A 127 -3.01 20.22 3.26
N PRO A 128 -4.05 21.05 3.58
CA PRO A 128 -4.89 21.70 2.57
C PRO A 128 -4.26 22.98 2.01
N LYS A 129 -3.03 22.93 1.50
CA LYS A 129 -2.34 24.13 0.98
C LYS A 129 -1.98 24.11 -0.51
N GLN A 130 -2.45 23.14 -1.29
CA GLN A 130 -2.40 23.24 -2.75
C GLN A 130 -3.69 22.65 -3.34
N ASP A 131 -4.50 23.52 -3.92
CA ASP A 131 -5.63 23.18 -4.81
C ASP A 131 -5.06 22.45 -6.04
N PHE A 132 -4.78 21.16 -5.89
CA PHE A 132 -4.26 20.33 -6.95
C PHE A 132 -5.34 19.36 -7.42
N SER A 133 -6.23 19.87 -8.27
CA SER A 133 -7.19 19.04 -8.98
C SER A 133 -6.74 18.89 -10.43
N VAL A 134 -6.42 17.66 -10.84
CA VAL A 134 -6.08 17.34 -12.22
C VAL A 134 -7.27 16.67 -12.88
N ARG A 135 -7.67 17.22 -14.03
CA ARG A 135 -8.71 16.62 -14.87
C ARG A 135 -8.12 16.16 -16.19
N ILE A 136 -8.30 14.88 -16.50
CA ILE A 136 -7.87 14.26 -17.76
C ILE A 136 -9.06 13.52 -18.34
N GLY A 137 -9.72 14.14 -19.34
CA GLY A 137 -10.97 13.61 -19.88
C GLY A 137 -12.03 13.50 -18.78
N GLU A 138 -12.48 12.27 -18.50
CA GLU A 138 -13.50 11.96 -17.49
C GLU A 138 -12.90 11.65 -16.11
N LEU A 139 -11.58 11.54 -16.02
CA LEU A 139 -10.85 11.28 -14.79
C LEU A 139 -10.56 12.61 -14.08
N MET A 140 -10.94 12.69 -12.81
CA MET A 140 -10.64 13.80 -11.91
C MET A 140 -9.90 13.28 -10.69
N ILE A 141 -8.74 13.85 -10.41
CA ILE A 141 -7.87 13.49 -9.30
C ILE A 141 -7.81 14.68 -8.35
N ASP A 142 -8.43 14.54 -7.19
CA ASP A 142 -8.43 15.50 -6.11
C ASP A 142 -7.33 15.08 -5.12
N ALA A 143 -6.19 15.76 -5.19
CA ALA A 143 -5.02 15.45 -4.36
C ALA A 143 -5.28 15.78 -2.89
N ASP A 144 -6.01 16.86 -2.59
CA ASP A 144 -6.28 17.32 -1.23
C ASP A 144 -7.34 16.47 -0.54
N GLY A 145 -8.40 16.12 -1.28
CA GLY A 145 -9.44 15.21 -0.79
C GLY A 145 -9.05 13.73 -0.88
N CYS A 146 -7.87 13.40 -1.42
CA CYS A 146 -7.43 12.02 -1.69
C CYS A 146 -8.48 11.19 -2.43
N ARG A 147 -9.20 11.81 -3.36
CA ARG A 147 -10.30 11.19 -4.12
C ARG A 147 -9.99 11.13 -5.59
N VAL A 148 -10.45 10.07 -6.20
CA VAL A 148 -10.40 9.88 -7.65
C VAL A 148 -11.82 9.64 -8.14
N MET A 149 -12.22 10.41 -9.14
CA MET A 149 -13.54 10.31 -9.73
C MET A 149 -13.40 9.99 -11.21
N LYS A 150 -14.23 9.09 -11.73
CA LYS A 150 -14.41 8.86 -13.16
C LYS A 150 -15.91 8.87 -13.47
N ASN A 151 -16.34 9.66 -14.43
CA ASN A 151 -17.78 9.77 -14.77
C ASN A 151 -18.67 10.11 -13.55
N ASN A 152 -18.21 10.99 -12.66
CA ASN A 152 -18.87 11.35 -11.40
C ASN A 152 -19.09 10.19 -10.42
N LYS A 153 -18.38 9.07 -10.60
CA LYS A 153 -18.31 7.96 -9.63
C LYS A 153 -16.96 7.95 -8.97
N GLU A 154 -16.96 7.80 -7.65
CA GLU A 154 -15.73 7.65 -6.88
C GLU A 154 -15.11 6.28 -7.14
N ILE A 155 -13.78 6.28 -7.31
CA ILE A 155 -12.98 5.06 -7.52
C ILE A 155 -12.12 4.86 -6.28
N GLU A 156 -12.33 3.74 -5.63
CA GLU A 156 -11.57 3.37 -4.44
C GLU A 156 -10.18 2.84 -4.80
N LEU A 157 -9.17 3.55 -4.32
CA LEU A 157 -7.77 3.21 -4.49
C LEU A 157 -7.13 2.86 -3.15
N THR A 158 -6.17 1.92 -3.17
CA THR A 158 -5.29 1.74 -2.02
C THR A 158 -4.36 2.95 -1.88
N ALA A 159 -3.71 3.10 -0.74
CA ALA A 159 -2.81 4.22 -0.49
C ALA A 159 -1.70 4.32 -1.57
N ARG A 160 -1.12 3.18 -1.94
CA ARG A 160 -0.04 3.12 -2.96
C ARG A 160 -0.53 3.42 -4.38
N GLU A 161 -1.68 2.92 -4.74
CA GLU A 161 -2.29 3.23 -6.03
C GLU A 161 -2.55 4.74 -6.16
N PHE A 162 -3.08 5.34 -5.09
CA PHE A 162 -3.32 6.78 -5.07
C PHE A 162 -2.03 7.59 -5.18
N GLU A 163 -0.97 7.22 -4.43
CA GLU A 163 0.34 7.91 -4.47
C GLU A 163 0.98 7.84 -5.85
N ILE A 164 0.96 6.69 -6.50
CA ILE A 164 1.46 6.53 -7.87
C ILE A 164 0.67 7.43 -8.83
N LEU A 165 -0.66 7.38 -8.75
CA LEU A 165 -1.53 8.17 -9.60
C LEU A 165 -1.34 9.68 -9.37
N GLN A 166 -1.24 10.10 -8.12
CA GLN A 166 -1.00 11.49 -7.72
C GLN A 166 0.34 11.99 -8.28
N TYR A 167 1.41 11.20 -8.16
CA TYR A 167 2.71 11.59 -8.68
C TYR A 167 2.73 11.69 -10.21
N LEU A 168 2.06 10.77 -10.90
CA LEU A 168 1.86 10.85 -12.35
C LEU A 168 1.04 12.09 -12.72
N ALA A 169 -0.01 12.41 -11.95
CA ALA A 169 -0.86 13.57 -12.15
C ALA A 169 -0.12 14.90 -11.95
N GLN A 170 0.80 14.97 -10.99
CA GLN A 170 1.68 16.13 -10.80
C GLN A 170 2.66 16.33 -11.97
N ASN A 171 2.85 15.30 -12.79
CA ASN A 171 3.77 15.29 -13.91
C ASN A 171 3.08 14.95 -15.24
N VAL A 172 1.83 15.40 -15.42
CA VAL A 172 1.05 15.14 -16.63
C VAL A 172 1.87 15.45 -17.90
N GLY A 173 1.82 14.54 -18.87
CA GLY A 173 2.53 14.67 -20.13
C GLY A 173 4.03 14.29 -20.07
N ARG A 174 4.60 14.07 -18.89
CA ARG A 174 5.99 13.64 -18.73
C ARG A 174 6.08 12.13 -18.57
N VAL A 175 7.15 11.55 -19.06
CA VAL A 175 7.47 10.14 -18.83
C VAL A 175 8.22 10.02 -17.52
N ILE A 176 7.69 9.22 -16.60
CA ILE A 176 8.31 8.93 -15.30
C ILE A 176 8.84 7.51 -15.31
N SER A 177 10.14 7.32 -15.00
CA SER A 177 10.73 5.99 -14.95
C SER A 177 10.19 5.16 -13.78
N ARG A 178 10.33 3.84 -13.89
CA ARG A 178 9.90 2.92 -12.82
C ARG A 178 10.68 3.16 -11.53
N GLU A 179 11.97 3.36 -11.67
CA GLU A 179 12.88 3.66 -10.56
C GLU A 179 12.43 4.94 -9.83
N ARG A 180 12.11 5.98 -10.60
CA ARG A 180 11.67 7.26 -10.05
C ARG A 180 10.33 7.16 -9.35
N LEU A 181 9.37 6.40 -9.91
CA LEU A 181 8.09 6.11 -9.25
C LEU A 181 8.33 5.35 -7.95
N TYR A 182 9.21 4.36 -7.98
CA TYR A 182 9.53 3.55 -6.80
C TYR A 182 10.18 4.40 -5.70
N GLU A 183 11.25 5.13 -6.01
CA GLU A 183 11.92 6.04 -5.07
C GLU A 183 10.94 7.04 -4.43
N THR A 184 10.04 7.62 -5.23
CA THR A 184 9.08 8.62 -4.74
C THR A 184 8.04 8.01 -3.81
N VAL A 185 7.54 6.81 -4.13
CA VAL A 185 6.44 6.17 -3.43
C VAL A 185 6.91 5.30 -2.27
N TRP A 186 8.09 4.66 -2.35
CA TRP A 186 8.63 3.77 -1.31
C TRP A 186 9.83 4.35 -0.55
N GLY A 187 10.53 5.35 -1.08
CA GLY A 187 11.74 5.98 -0.49
C GLY A 187 13.05 5.39 -1.00
N GLU A 188 14.16 6.08 -0.71
CA GLU A 188 15.48 5.77 -1.29
C GLU A 188 16.10 4.44 -0.83
N ASP A 189 15.66 3.86 0.28
CA ASP A 189 16.24 2.63 0.87
C ASP A 189 15.74 1.33 0.25
N SER A 190 15.06 1.39 -0.87
CA SER A 190 14.37 0.23 -1.44
C SER A 190 15.09 -0.30 -2.67
N PHE A 191 16.12 -1.10 -2.46
CA PHE A 191 16.78 -1.84 -3.54
C PHE A 191 15.88 -2.94 -4.11
N GLY A 192 15.47 -2.78 -5.38
CA GLY A 192 15.23 -3.91 -6.25
C GLY A 192 13.81 -4.49 -6.30
N CYS A 193 12.76 -3.70 -6.65
CA CYS A 193 11.51 -4.32 -7.08
C CYS A 193 10.89 -3.60 -8.28
N ASP A 194 11.51 -3.73 -9.46
CA ASP A 194 10.95 -3.26 -10.74
C ASP A 194 9.52 -3.79 -10.98
N ASN A 195 9.21 -4.98 -10.46
CA ASN A 195 7.92 -5.61 -10.62
C ASN A 195 6.81 -5.01 -9.73
N THR A 196 7.16 -4.41 -8.58
CA THR A 196 6.17 -3.79 -7.67
C THR A 196 5.38 -2.68 -8.37
N ILE A 197 6.06 -1.78 -9.06
CA ILE A 197 5.40 -0.70 -9.84
C ILE A 197 4.47 -1.28 -10.90
N MET A 198 4.89 -2.33 -11.60
CA MET A 198 4.09 -2.94 -12.67
C MET A 198 2.77 -3.50 -12.16
N VAL A 199 2.77 -4.11 -10.96
CA VAL A 199 1.56 -4.64 -10.33
C VAL A 199 0.59 -3.50 -9.99
N HIS A 200 1.05 -2.44 -9.33
CA HIS A 200 0.19 -1.31 -8.97
C HIS A 200 -0.32 -0.55 -10.22
N ILE A 201 0.48 -0.41 -11.25
CA ILE A 201 0.03 0.16 -12.55
C ILE A 201 -1.06 -0.72 -13.18
N ARG A 202 -0.92 -2.05 -13.09
CA ARG A 202 -1.96 -2.96 -13.55
C ARG A 202 -3.27 -2.74 -12.79
N HIS A 203 -3.25 -2.73 -11.47
CA HIS A 203 -4.43 -2.48 -10.64
C HIS A 203 -5.06 -1.12 -10.92
N LEU A 204 -4.24 -0.07 -11.04
CA LEU A 204 -4.72 1.25 -11.44
C LEU A 204 -5.46 1.19 -12.78
N ARG A 205 -4.92 0.50 -13.78
CA ARG A 205 -5.57 0.34 -15.07
C ARG A 205 -6.89 -0.43 -14.96
N GLU A 206 -6.93 -1.51 -14.18
CA GLU A 206 -8.15 -2.28 -13.94
C GLU A 206 -9.28 -1.43 -13.33
N LYS A 207 -8.92 -0.40 -12.55
CA LYS A 207 -9.86 0.51 -11.90
C LYS A 207 -10.20 1.76 -12.73
N LEU A 208 -9.24 2.29 -13.47
CA LEU A 208 -9.36 3.58 -14.16
C LEU A 208 -9.71 3.47 -15.65
N GLU A 209 -9.23 2.43 -16.33
CA GLU A 209 -9.37 2.29 -17.78
C GLU A 209 -10.62 1.52 -18.15
N ASP A 210 -11.23 1.84 -19.27
CA ASP A 210 -12.31 1.03 -19.83
C ASP A 210 -11.78 -0.28 -20.41
N ASN A 211 -10.55 -0.24 -20.94
CA ASN A 211 -9.81 -1.41 -21.40
C ASN A 211 -8.37 -1.36 -20.83
N PRO A 212 -8.06 -2.12 -19.77
CA PRO A 212 -6.73 -2.14 -19.15
C PRO A 212 -5.59 -2.54 -20.09
N THR A 213 -5.88 -3.30 -21.16
CA THR A 213 -4.88 -3.75 -22.14
C THR A 213 -4.60 -2.71 -23.23
N ALA A 214 -5.51 -1.73 -23.40
CA ALA A 214 -5.36 -0.59 -24.30
C ALA A 214 -5.61 0.73 -23.53
N PRO A 215 -4.73 1.07 -22.57
CA PRO A 215 -4.95 2.15 -21.62
C PRO A 215 -4.94 3.52 -22.32
N GLN A 216 -5.82 4.42 -21.87
CA GLN A 216 -5.93 5.79 -22.37
C GLN A 216 -5.35 6.80 -21.37
N TYR A 217 -5.38 6.51 -20.08
CA TYR A 217 -4.86 7.38 -19.03
C TYR A 217 -3.40 7.06 -18.70
N ILE A 218 -3.10 5.84 -18.28
CA ILE A 218 -1.74 5.47 -17.87
C ILE A 218 -1.03 4.74 -19.01
N ILE A 219 -0.28 5.47 -19.81
CA ILE A 219 0.40 4.95 -21.00
C ILE A 219 1.77 4.38 -20.64
N THR A 220 2.10 3.18 -21.15
CA THR A 220 3.45 2.61 -21.06
C THR A 220 4.32 3.16 -22.17
N MET A 221 5.42 3.79 -21.79
CA MET A 221 6.49 4.18 -22.72
C MET A 221 7.59 3.11 -22.64
N LYS A 222 7.64 2.22 -23.65
CA LYS A 222 8.56 1.05 -23.67
C LYS A 222 9.99 1.45 -23.34
N GLY A 223 10.59 0.79 -22.33
CA GLY A 223 11.97 1.03 -21.90
C GLY A 223 12.18 2.35 -21.13
N LEU A 224 11.15 3.20 -20.97
CA LEU A 224 11.29 4.51 -20.35
C LEU A 224 10.44 4.66 -19.07
N GLY A 225 9.27 4.00 -18.99
CA GLY A 225 8.40 4.11 -17.81
C GLY A 225 6.93 4.36 -18.16
N TYR A 226 6.27 5.22 -17.38
CA TYR A 226 4.84 5.51 -17.51
C TYR A 226 4.57 7.01 -17.65
N LYS A 227 3.45 7.32 -18.28
CA LYS A 227 2.99 8.69 -18.52
C LYS A 227 1.48 8.76 -18.31
N LEU A 228 1.00 9.79 -17.66
CA LEU A 228 -0.40 10.18 -17.54
C LEU A 228 -0.72 11.33 -18.51
#